data_61d7766d957b68de47bef181097ab65e
#
_entry.id   61d7766d957b68de47bef181097ab65e
#
_cell.length_a   1.000
_cell.length_b   1.000
_cell.length_c   1.000
_cell.angle_alpha   90.00
_cell.angle_beta   90.00
_cell.angle_gamma   90.00
#
_symmetry.space_group_name_H-M   'P 1'
#
loop_
_entity.id
_entity.type
_entity.pdbx_description
1 polymer ?
#
loop_
_entity_poly.entity_id
_entity_poly.type
_entity_poly.pdbx_seq_one_letter_code
_entity_poly.pdbx_strand_id
1 'polypeptide(L)'
;AAFLETHRYAYLMGGSMGFSKMEGTTANTKDKVAYFALQNIQDSMIKTGKGWNAQSNIELSKPLIAGAVMSSKLAGNQTDQFGNAINSLWVPSSLSALLVGEDIEQDSLGNLANPNMISNPDNLKYSEKLRTLFIGEDSSTHVNNFIWAYNIDTKKLSRIASMPSGAEATGLGIIDDLNGWMYITANIQHPGDWLGKLHNMVQPTLDPLIKKNYKDRFSAAVGYITAVPVGIKMS
;
A
#
# COMPACT_ATOMS: atom_id res chain seq x y z
N ALA A 1 16.23 25.42 8.48
CA ALA A 1 16.73 24.04 8.42
C ALA A 1 15.61 23.06 8.04
N ALA A 2 14.44 23.08 8.71
CA ALA A 2 13.34 22.13 8.50
C ALA A 2 12.88 21.98 7.03
N PHE A 3 12.91 23.02 6.22
CA PHE A 3 12.46 22.98 4.82
C PHE A 3 13.57 22.65 3.81
N LEU A 4 14.82 22.87 4.14
CA LEU A 4 15.96 22.64 3.24
C LEU A 4 16.69 21.32 3.55
N GLU A 5 16.64 20.89 4.80
CA GLU A 5 17.32 19.71 5.33
C GLU A 5 16.34 18.85 6.15
N THR A 6 15.10 18.67 5.64
CA THR A 6 13.98 18.04 6.36
C THR A 6 14.37 16.69 6.97
N HIS A 7 15.00 15.83 6.21
CA HIS A 7 15.43 14.50 6.65
C HIS A 7 16.41 14.55 7.83
N ARG A 8 17.47 15.35 7.70
CA ARG A 8 18.49 15.51 8.76
C ARG A 8 17.90 16.19 9.98
N TYR A 9 17.08 17.22 9.76
CA TYR A 9 16.42 17.94 10.85
C TYR A 9 15.48 17.02 11.62
N ALA A 10 14.63 16.25 10.93
CA ALA A 10 13.73 15.28 11.58
C ALA A 10 14.51 14.25 12.41
N TYR A 11 15.63 13.72 11.88
CA TYR A 11 16.48 12.80 12.63
C TYR A 11 17.06 13.43 13.89
N LEU A 12 17.60 14.65 13.80
CA LEU A 12 18.15 15.39 14.94
C LEU A 12 17.07 15.72 16.00
N MET A 13 15.83 15.89 15.56
CA MET A 13 14.68 16.11 16.42
C MET A 13 14.06 14.82 16.95
N GLY A 14 14.72 13.68 16.78
CA GLY A 14 14.29 12.38 17.31
C GLY A 14 13.29 11.62 16.41
N GLY A 15 13.12 12.06 15.15
CA GLY A 15 12.33 11.31 14.18
C GLY A 15 12.97 9.96 13.87
N SER A 16 12.17 8.88 13.88
CA SER A 16 12.65 7.55 13.55
C SER A 16 12.89 7.40 12.06
N MET A 17 14.04 6.85 11.72
CA MET A 17 14.40 6.37 10.38
C MET A 17 14.27 4.83 10.29
N GLY A 18 13.58 4.23 11.27
CA GLY A 18 13.53 2.77 11.44
C GLY A 18 12.57 2.05 10.49
N PHE A 19 11.70 2.76 9.76
CA PHE A 19 10.80 2.12 8.79
C PHE A 19 11.42 2.06 7.41
N SER A 20 11.35 0.89 6.76
CA SER A 20 11.77 0.72 5.37
C SER A 20 10.60 0.97 4.42
N LYS A 21 10.87 1.63 3.28
CA LYS A 21 9.97 1.75 2.13
C LYS A 21 8.51 2.10 2.52
N MET A 22 8.34 3.22 3.23
CA MET A 22 7.01 3.79 3.49
C MET A 22 6.50 4.47 2.23
N GLU A 23 5.26 4.14 1.86
CA GLU A 23 4.60 4.64 0.66
C GLU A 23 3.28 5.36 1.00
N GLY A 24 2.16 4.97 0.40
CA GLY A 24 0.88 5.65 0.53
C GLY A 24 0.37 5.77 1.97
N THR A 25 -0.31 6.87 2.23
CA THR A 25 -0.98 7.14 3.51
C THR A 25 -2.41 7.60 3.29
N THR A 26 -3.29 7.29 4.23
CA THR A 26 -4.67 7.79 4.26
C THR A 26 -5.21 7.80 5.69
N ALA A 27 -6.33 8.46 5.93
CA ALA A 27 -6.92 8.57 7.27
C ALA A 27 -8.41 8.23 7.27
N ASN A 28 -8.82 7.54 8.32
CA ASN A 28 -10.19 7.36 8.75
C ASN A 28 -10.46 8.41 9.85
N THR A 29 -11.10 9.49 9.46
CA THR A 29 -11.30 10.63 10.35
C THR A 29 -12.31 10.35 11.45
N LYS A 30 -13.33 9.54 11.16
CA LYS A 30 -14.37 9.15 12.11
C LYS A 30 -13.80 8.36 13.28
N ASP A 31 -12.94 7.39 13.00
CA ASP A 31 -12.37 6.53 14.04
C ASP A 31 -11.01 7.03 14.56
N LYS A 32 -10.50 8.13 13.98
CA LYS A 32 -9.17 8.69 14.27
C LYS A 32 -8.07 7.64 14.09
N VAL A 33 -8.01 7.06 12.90
CA VAL A 33 -6.97 6.08 12.52
C VAL A 33 -6.30 6.55 11.24
N ALA A 34 -4.98 6.57 11.25
CA ALA A 34 -4.18 6.74 10.04
C ALA A 34 -3.68 5.37 9.55
N TYR A 35 -3.62 5.19 8.23
CA TYR A 35 -3.09 3.98 7.60
C TYR A 35 -1.86 4.33 6.79
N PHE A 36 -0.88 3.41 6.78
CA PHE A 36 0.40 3.57 6.09
C PHE A 36 0.73 2.26 5.37
N ALA A 37 1.20 2.38 4.13
CA ALA A 37 1.78 1.26 3.40
C ALA A 37 3.27 1.14 3.76
N LEU A 38 3.70 -0.05 4.15
CA LEU A 38 5.10 -0.47 4.13
C LEU A 38 5.26 -1.44 2.97
N GLN A 39 5.78 -0.96 1.85
CA GLN A 39 5.88 -1.74 0.63
C GLN A 39 6.69 -3.03 0.85
N ASN A 40 7.75 -2.92 1.62
CA ASN A 40 8.49 -4.10 2.12
C ASN A 40 9.05 -3.82 3.51
N ILE A 41 9.31 -4.90 4.25
CA ILE A 41 9.91 -4.86 5.59
C ILE A 41 11.28 -5.50 5.49
N GLN A 42 12.32 -4.66 5.53
CA GLN A 42 13.72 -5.08 5.39
C GLN A 42 14.68 -4.06 6.02
N ASP A 43 15.97 -4.21 5.78
CA ASP A 43 17.03 -3.22 6.09
C ASP A 43 16.95 -2.69 7.54
N SER A 44 16.52 -1.44 7.70
CA SER A 44 16.47 -0.74 8.99
C SER A 44 15.47 -1.32 9.99
N MET A 45 14.52 -2.15 9.55
CA MET A 45 13.55 -2.82 10.42
C MET A 45 14.07 -4.16 10.96
N ILE A 46 15.13 -4.70 10.36
CA ILE A 46 15.69 -6.00 10.74
C ILE A 46 16.86 -5.78 11.70
N LYS A 47 16.84 -6.49 12.83
CA LYS A 47 17.93 -6.45 13.80
C LYS A 47 19.28 -6.74 13.11
N THR A 48 20.24 -5.85 13.31
CA THR A 48 21.56 -5.88 12.66
C THR A 48 21.56 -5.70 11.13
N GLY A 49 20.40 -5.40 10.54
CA GLY A 49 20.27 -5.09 9.12
C GLY A 49 20.88 -3.73 8.74
N LYS A 50 20.88 -3.43 7.45
CA LYS A 50 21.44 -2.17 6.95
C LYS A 50 20.65 -0.97 7.48
N GLY A 51 21.32 -0.07 8.19
CA GLY A 51 20.69 1.13 8.76
C GLY A 51 19.85 0.87 10.02
N TRP A 52 19.89 -0.36 10.56
CA TRP A 52 19.21 -0.65 11.82
C TRP A 52 19.79 0.17 12.98
N ASN A 53 18.91 0.67 13.82
CA ASN A 53 19.28 1.43 15.01
C ASN A 53 18.44 0.96 16.20
N ALA A 54 19.09 0.48 17.25
CA ALA A 54 18.43 0.02 18.48
C ALA A 54 17.54 1.08 19.16
N GLN A 55 17.84 2.38 18.97
CA GLN A 55 17.04 3.47 19.52
C GLN A 55 15.68 3.64 18.82
N SER A 56 15.48 3.06 17.65
CA SER A 56 14.18 3.11 16.94
C SER A 56 13.11 2.24 17.56
N ASN A 57 13.48 1.31 18.45
CA ASN A 57 12.61 0.27 19.01
C ASN A 57 11.93 -0.61 17.96
N ILE A 58 12.51 -0.70 16.75
CA ILE A 58 12.05 -1.57 15.67
C ILE A 58 13.10 -2.67 15.52
N GLU A 59 12.69 -3.90 15.75
CA GLU A 59 13.61 -5.04 15.76
C GLU A 59 12.87 -6.32 15.34
N LEU A 60 12.89 -6.58 14.04
CA LEU A 60 12.34 -7.82 13.47
C LEU A 60 13.45 -8.82 13.22
N SER A 61 13.13 -10.11 13.31
CA SER A 61 14.11 -11.19 13.16
C SER A 61 14.40 -11.54 11.70
N LYS A 62 13.50 -11.27 10.79
CA LYS A 62 13.63 -11.59 9.35
C LYS A 62 12.87 -10.58 8.49
N PRO A 63 13.30 -10.38 7.24
CA PRO A 63 12.56 -9.60 6.26
C PRO A 63 11.18 -10.21 5.96
N LEU A 64 10.28 -9.35 5.51
CA LEU A 64 9.01 -9.69 4.87
C LEU A 64 8.88 -8.80 3.61
N ILE A 65 9.22 -9.37 2.46
CA ILE A 65 9.27 -8.61 1.20
C ILE A 65 7.86 -8.23 0.72
N ALA A 66 6.89 -9.09 0.97
CA ALA A 66 5.48 -8.79 0.68
C ALA A 66 4.92 -7.58 1.45
N GLY A 67 5.61 -7.11 2.48
CA GLY A 67 5.25 -5.89 3.19
C GLY A 67 3.98 -5.97 4.04
N ALA A 68 3.48 -4.81 4.42
CA ALA A 68 2.32 -4.69 5.32
C ALA A 68 1.58 -3.35 5.15
N VAL A 69 0.32 -3.31 5.53
CA VAL A 69 -0.40 -2.07 5.83
C VAL A 69 -0.46 -1.92 7.34
N MET A 70 -0.01 -0.77 7.81
CA MET A 70 0.00 -0.40 9.22
C MET A 70 -1.18 0.49 9.55
N SER A 71 -1.62 0.47 10.79
CA SER A 71 -2.60 1.39 11.35
C SER A 71 -2.08 2.08 12.61
N SER A 72 -2.34 3.37 12.73
CA SER A 72 -2.00 4.17 13.90
C SER A 72 -3.24 4.84 14.45
N LYS A 73 -3.52 4.62 15.74
CA LYS A 73 -4.54 5.40 16.44
C LYS A 73 -4.04 6.81 16.69
N LEU A 74 -4.93 7.78 16.51
CA LEU A 74 -4.66 9.19 16.76
C LEU A 74 -5.43 9.63 18.00
N ALA A 75 -4.75 10.33 18.92
CA ALA A 75 -5.33 10.76 20.18
C ALA A 75 -4.77 12.12 20.61
N GLY A 76 -5.49 12.79 21.50
CA GLY A 76 -4.97 13.93 22.27
C GLY A 76 -4.13 13.52 23.46
N ASN A 77 -3.71 14.52 24.24
CA ASN A 77 -2.90 14.34 25.46
C ASN A 77 -1.56 13.62 25.23
N GLN A 78 -0.98 13.82 24.06
CA GLN A 78 0.37 13.34 23.73
C GLN A 78 1.39 14.42 24.07
N THR A 79 2.62 14.01 24.27
CA THR A 79 3.76 14.91 24.50
C THR A 79 4.81 14.75 23.39
N ASP A 80 5.58 15.82 23.16
CA ASP A 80 6.78 15.75 22.33
C ASP A 80 7.93 15.02 23.06
N GLN A 81 9.07 14.86 22.39
CA GLN A 81 10.26 14.23 22.96
C GLN A 81 10.87 14.98 24.16
N PHE A 82 10.47 16.22 24.40
CA PHE A 82 10.92 17.04 25.53
C PHE A 82 9.90 17.03 26.68
N GLY A 83 8.78 16.31 26.55
CA GLY A 83 7.71 16.24 27.52
C GLY A 83 6.70 17.39 27.44
N ASN A 84 6.78 18.27 26.44
CA ASN A 84 5.81 19.34 26.26
C ASN A 84 4.51 18.80 25.66
N ALA A 85 3.36 19.29 26.15
CA ALA A 85 2.06 18.90 25.64
C ALA A 85 1.88 19.32 24.17
N ILE A 86 1.42 18.38 23.34
CA ILE A 86 1.03 18.65 21.95
C ILE A 86 -0.46 19.00 21.94
N ASN A 87 -0.80 20.25 21.61
CA ASN A 87 -2.19 20.71 21.52
C ASN A 87 -2.86 20.23 20.23
N SER A 88 -3.10 18.92 20.12
CA SER A 88 -3.80 18.30 19.01
C SER A 88 -4.48 17.01 19.44
N LEU A 89 -5.64 16.70 18.84
CA LEU A 89 -6.35 15.43 18.99
C LEU A 89 -5.94 14.39 17.92
N TRP A 90 -4.97 14.73 17.08
CA TRP A 90 -4.58 13.97 15.87
C TRP A 90 -3.12 13.55 15.93
N VAL A 91 -2.64 13.22 17.10
CA VAL A 91 -1.24 12.77 17.30
C VAL A 91 -1.21 11.24 17.35
N PRO A 92 -0.31 10.57 16.63
CA PRO A 92 -0.15 9.13 16.73
C PRO A 92 0.08 8.68 18.19
N SER A 93 -0.71 7.73 18.66
CA SER A 93 -0.64 7.19 20.03
C SER A 93 -0.29 5.71 20.08
N SER A 94 -0.49 5.00 18.98
CA SER A 94 -0.10 3.59 18.84
C SER A 94 0.12 3.25 17.37
N LEU A 95 0.87 2.20 17.11
CA LEU A 95 1.10 1.65 15.76
C LEU A 95 0.96 0.13 15.81
N SER A 96 0.25 -0.45 14.86
CA SER A 96 0.08 -1.90 14.72
C SER A 96 -0.06 -2.32 13.26
N ALA A 97 0.30 -3.56 12.96
CA ALA A 97 0.02 -4.13 11.65
C ALA A 97 -1.51 -4.36 11.50
N LEU A 98 -2.07 -3.91 10.39
CA LEU A 98 -3.48 -4.12 10.03
C LEU A 98 -3.63 -5.31 9.08
N LEU A 99 -2.84 -5.32 8.01
CA LEU A 99 -2.73 -6.40 7.05
C LEU A 99 -1.26 -6.70 6.83
N VAL A 100 -0.92 -7.96 6.72
CA VAL A 100 0.45 -8.44 6.51
C VAL A 100 0.46 -9.33 5.30
N GLY A 101 1.41 -9.13 4.39
CA GLY A 101 1.64 -10.04 3.27
C GLY A 101 2.31 -11.34 3.71
N GLU A 102 2.53 -12.23 2.78
CA GLU A 102 3.18 -13.52 3.05
C GLU A 102 4.14 -13.86 1.91
N ASP A 103 5.44 -13.92 2.23
CA ASP A 103 6.44 -14.42 1.30
C ASP A 103 6.30 -15.93 1.16
N ILE A 104 6.33 -16.45 -0.06
CA ILE A 104 6.26 -17.89 -0.36
C ILE A 104 7.42 -18.32 -1.25
N GLU A 105 7.66 -19.63 -1.33
CA GLU A 105 8.44 -20.19 -2.43
C GLU A 105 7.72 -19.92 -3.75
N GLN A 106 8.47 -19.78 -4.84
CA GLN A 106 7.91 -19.46 -6.14
C GLN A 106 6.84 -20.49 -6.55
N ASP A 107 5.63 -20.00 -6.78
CA ASP A 107 4.52 -20.85 -7.25
C ASP A 107 4.62 -21.16 -8.76
N SER A 108 3.65 -21.94 -9.26
CA SER A 108 3.60 -22.37 -10.67
C SER A 108 3.36 -21.25 -11.68
N LEU A 109 2.96 -20.05 -11.23
CA LEU A 109 2.77 -18.86 -12.07
C LEU A 109 3.96 -17.89 -11.97
N GLY A 110 4.82 -18.07 -10.99
CA GLY A 110 5.96 -17.21 -10.74
C GLY A 110 5.84 -16.33 -9.49
N ASN A 111 4.69 -16.30 -8.80
CA ASN A 111 4.53 -15.50 -7.59
C ASN A 111 5.53 -15.90 -6.50
N LEU A 112 6.06 -14.91 -5.81
CA LEU A 112 6.95 -15.03 -4.66
C LEU A 112 6.26 -14.58 -3.36
N ALA A 113 5.01 -14.12 -3.46
CA ALA A 113 4.13 -13.84 -2.33
C ALA A 113 2.77 -14.52 -2.55
N ASN A 114 2.06 -14.79 -1.46
CA ASN A 114 0.74 -15.44 -1.49
C ASN A 114 -0.28 -14.58 -2.24
N PRO A 115 -0.80 -15.04 -3.42
CA PRO A 115 -1.69 -14.24 -4.25
C PRO A 115 -3.09 -14.00 -3.63
N ASN A 116 -3.39 -14.56 -2.47
CA ASN A 116 -4.62 -14.32 -1.71
C ASN A 116 -4.44 -13.30 -0.58
N MET A 117 -3.25 -12.74 -0.44
CA MET A 117 -2.91 -11.69 0.51
C MET A 117 -2.34 -10.49 -0.23
N ILE A 118 -2.25 -9.34 0.44
CA ILE A 118 -1.59 -8.17 -0.12
C ILE A 118 -0.11 -8.44 -0.35
N SER A 119 0.47 -7.81 -1.34
CA SER A 119 1.93 -7.80 -1.53
C SER A 119 2.41 -6.45 -2.01
N ASN A 120 3.51 -5.97 -1.40
CA ASN A 120 4.10 -4.68 -1.69
C ASN A 120 3.04 -3.57 -1.82
N PRO A 121 2.24 -3.32 -0.77
CA PRO A 121 1.23 -2.26 -0.79
C PRO A 121 1.91 -0.91 -1.00
N ASP A 122 1.36 -0.12 -1.90
CA ASP A 122 1.90 1.18 -2.26
C ASP A 122 0.85 2.28 -2.03
N ASN A 123 -0.15 2.36 -2.88
CA ASN A 123 -1.17 3.39 -2.80
C ASN A 123 -2.30 2.98 -1.83
N LEU A 124 -2.67 3.89 -0.95
CA LEU A 124 -3.78 3.69 -0.01
C LEU A 124 -4.85 4.77 -0.17
N LYS A 125 -6.12 4.38 -0.13
CA LYS A 125 -7.22 5.32 -0.04
C LYS A 125 -8.37 4.74 0.80
N TYR A 126 -8.80 5.49 1.81
CA TYR A 126 -9.92 5.10 2.66
C TYR A 126 -11.20 5.80 2.23
N SER A 127 -12.30 5.03 2.16
CA SER A 127 -13.66 5.52 1.98
C SER A 127 -14.39 5.49 3.32
N GLU A 128 -14.77 6.66 3.79
CA GLU A 128 -15.53 6.79 5.04
C GLU A 128 -16.94 6.20 4.90
N LYS A 129 -17.59 6.43 3.75
CA LYS A 129 -18.94 5.95 3.46
C LYS A 129 -19.01 4.42 3.38
N LEU A 130 -18.03 3.80 2.73
CA LEU A 130 -17.96 2.35 2.58
C LEU A 130 -17.27 1.64 3.74
N ARG A 131 -16.66 2.38 4.65
CA ARG A 131 -15.85 1.82 5.72
C ARG A 131 -14.76 0.86 5.18
N THR A 132 -14.16 1.24 4.06
CA THR A 132 -13.29 0.36 3.28
C THR A 132 -11.98 1.06 2.93
N LEU A 133 -10.88 0.38 3.19
CA LEU A 133 -9.54 0.77 2.77
C LEU A 133 -9.24 0.10 1.42
N PHE A 134 -8.96 0.91 0.41
CA PHE A 134 -8.50 0.45 -0.90
C PHE A 134 -6.97 0.50 -0.92
N ILE A 135 -6.36 -0.55 -1.49
CA ILE A 135 -4.91 -0.77 -1.49
C ILE A 135 -4.50 -1.12 -2.92
N GLY A 136 -3.59 -0.34 -3.50
CA GLY A 136 -2.94 -0.64 -4.77
C GLY A 136 -1.55 -1.22 -4.51
N GLU A 137 -1.14 -2.15 -5.34
CA GLU A 137 0.17 -2.79 -5.27
C GLU A 137 1.14 -2.19 -6.30
N ASP A 138 2.40 -2.05 -5.88
CA ASP A 138 3.60 -1.96 -6.71
C ASP A 138 4.48 -3.16 -6.35
N SER A 139 4.05 -4.35 -6.80
CA SER A 139 4.63 -5.60 -6.31
C SER A 139 5.71 -6.15 -7.21
N SER A 140 6.85 -6.44 -6.59
CA SER A 140 7.94 -7.24 -7.15
C SER A 140 7.84 -8.73 -6.82
N THR A 141 6.74 -9.16 -6.20
CA THR A 141 6.51 -10.53 -5.73
C THR A 141 5.18 -11.14 -6.20
N HIS A 142 4.24 -10.34 -6.70
CA HIS A 142 3.08 -10.81 -7.46
C HIS A 142 3.30 -10.66 -8.96
N VAL A 143 2.99 -11.70 -9.74
CA VAL A 143 3.05 -11.68 -11.21
C VAL A 143 2.12 -10.61 -11.79
N ASN A 144 0.95 -10.46 -11.20
CA ASN A 144 0.02 -9.38 -11.48
C ASN A 144 -0.21 -8.57 -10.22
N ASN A 145 -0.08 -7.26 -10.29
CA ASN A 145 -0.45 -6.38 -9.22
C ASN A 145 -1.97 -6.26 -9.08
N PHE A 146 -2.45 -6.04 -7.87
CA PHE A 146 -3.86 -6.02 -7.57
C PHE A 146 -4.32 -4.70 -6.95
N ILE A 147 -5.62 -4.44 -7.07
CA ILE A 147 -6.32 -3.50 -6.19
C ILE A 147 -7.17 -4.33 -5.24
N TRP A 148 -6.98 -4.07 -3.96
CA TRP A 148 -7.71 -4.71 -2.87
C TRP A 148 -8.70 -3.74 -2.22
N ALA A 149 -9.77 -4.29 -1.69
CA ALA A 149 -10.72 -3.63 -0.81
C ALA A 149 -10.75 -4.37 0.54
N TYR A 150 -10.41 -3.66 1.61
CA TYR A 150 -10.48 -4.18 2.97
C TYR A 150 -11.53 -3.44 3.76
N ASN A 151 -12.63 -4.09 4.08
CA ASN A 151 -13.67 -3.51 4.92
C ASN A 151 -13.25 -3.59 6.40
N ILE A 152 -13.11 -2.44 7.06
CA ILE A 152 -12.56 -2.36 8.41
C ILE A 152 -13.49 -2.89 9.49
N ASP A 153 -14.79 -2.95 9.24
CA ASP A 153 -15.79 -3.45 10.19
C ASP A 153 -15.89 -4.97 10.13
N THR A 154 -16.04 -5.54 8.91
CA THR A 154 -16.18 -6.98 8.70
C THR A 154 -14.84 -7.71 8.64
N LYS A 155 -13.71 -6.98 8.54
CA LYS A 155 -12.36 -7.54 8.38
C LYS A 155 -12.17 -8.35 7.08
N LYS A 156 -13.03 -8.16 6.12
CA LYS A 156 -12.97 -8.89 4.85
C LYS A 156 -12.03 -8.18 3.88
N LEU A 157 -11.03 -8.91 3.39
CA LEU A 157 -10.18 -8.53 2.27
C LEU A 157 -10.73 -9.14 0.99
N SER A 158 -10.83 -8.35 -0.06
CA SER A 158 -11.30 -8.79 -1.38
C SER A 158 -10.44 -8.17 -2.48
N ARG A 159 -10.02 -8.97 -3.44
CA ARG A 159 -9.37 -8.50 -4.66
C ARG A 159 -10.46 -7.95 -5.59
N ILE A 160 -10.36 -6.70 -6.00
CA ILE A 160 -11.37 -6.03 -6.84
C ILE A 160 -10.90 -5.77 -8.27
N ALA A 161 -9.59 -5.72 -8.50
CA ALA A 161 -9.02 -5.64 -9.84
C ALA A 161 -7.66 -6.34 -9.90
N SER A 162 -7.30 -6.78 -11.10
CA SER A 162 -5.97 -7.29 -11.45
C SER A 162 -5.41 -6.46 -12.58
N MET A 163 -4.20 -5.95 -12.38
CA MET A 163 -3.47 -5.23 -13.41
C MET A 163 -2.85 -6.20 -14.42
N PRO A 164 -2.54 -5.76 -15.63
CA PRO A 164 -1.68 -6.53 -16.54
C PRO A 164 -0.33 -6.85 -15.91
N SER A 165 0.26 -8.00 -16.23
CA SER A 165 1.57 -8.36 -15.70
C SER A 165 2.62 -7.29 -15.96
N GLY A 166 3.42 -7.00 -14.96
CA GLY A 166 4.44 -5.95 -14.97
C GLY A 166 3.88 -4.53 -14.83
N ALA A 167 2.59 -4.36 -14.56
CA ALA A 167 2.01 -3.05 -14.31
C ALA A 167 1.74 -2.84 -12.82
N GLU A 168 1.98 -1.63 -12.34
CA GLU A 168 1.57 -1.19 -11.00
C GLU A 168 0.12 -0.71 -10.97
N ALA A 169 -0.51 -0.85 -9.79
CA ALA A 169 -1.82 -0.30 -9.48
C ALA A 169 -1.67 1.00 -8.69
N THR A 170 -1.56 2.14 -9.38
CA THR A 170 -1.25 3.44 -8.79
C THR A 170 -2.39 4.46 -8.91
N GLY A 171 -2.19 5.66 -8.38
CA GLY A 171 -3.11 6.79 -8.55
C GLY A 171 -4.49 6.56 -7.95
N LEU A 172 -4.60 5.80 -6.86
CA LEU A 172 -5.88 5.52 -6.20
C LEU A 172 -6.54 6.80 -5.70
N GLY A 173 -7.75 7.04 -6.16
CA GLY A 173 -8.64 8.07 -5.65
C GLY A 173 -10.04 7.49 -5.45
N ILE A 174 -10.78 8.02 -4.47
CA ILE A 174 -12.15 7.58 -4.18
C ILE A 174 -13.07 8.77 -4.23
N ILE A 175 -14.15 8.63 -4.97
CA ILE A 175 -15.31 9.53 -4.92
C ILE A 175 -16.47 8.67 -4.45
N ASP A 176 -16.87 8.88 -3.20
CA ASP A 176 -17.87 8.05 -2.52
C ASP A 176 -19.27 8.20 -3.10
N ASP A 177 -19.56 9.37 -3.67
CA ASP A 177 -20.86 9.66 -4.28
C ASP A 177 -20.73 10.82 -5.27
N LEU A 178 -20.95 10.55 -6.54
CA LEU A 178 -21.15 11.54 -7.57
C LEU A 178 -22.41 11.14 -8.35
N ASN A 179 -23.49 11.89 -8.13
CA ASN A 179 -24.80 11.61 -8.74
C ASN A 179 -25.30 10.17 -8.48
N GLY A 180 -25.06 9.64 -7.28
CA GLY A 180 -25.47 8.31 -6.90
C GLY A 180 -24.47 7.19 -7.27
N TRP A 181 -23.34 7.53 -7.86
CA TRP A 181 -22.31 6.57 -8.26
C TRP A 181 -21.03 6.75 -7.48
N MET A 182 -20.38 5.65 -7.17
CA MET A 182 -19.03 5.63 -6.62
C MET A 182 -18.02 5.45 -7.76
N TYR A 183 -16.86 6.12 -7.62
CA TYR A 183 -15.73 5.97 -8.53
C TYR A 183 -14.46 5.69 -7.76
N ILE A 184 -13.72 4.67 -8.18
CA ILE A 184 -12.36 4.38 -7.74
C ILE A 184 -11.45 4.69 -8.94
N THR A 185 -10.69 5.77 -8.88
CA THR A 185 -9.70 6.04 -9.92
C THR A 185 -8.47 5.19 -9.69
N ALA A 186 -7.87 4.71 -10.78
CA ALA A 186 -6.63 3.97 -10.75
C ALA A 186 -5.88 4.12 -12.07
N ASN A 187 -4.58 3.99 -12.00
CA ASN A 187 -3.71 3.93 -13.17
C ASN A 187 -3.15 2.52 -13.32
N ILE A 188 -3.02 2.11 -14.57
CA ILE A 188 -2.22 0.95 -14.97
C ILE A 188 -0.88 1.53 -15.43
N GLN A 189 0.14 1.47 -14.58
CA GLN A 189 1.45 2.05 -14.86
C GLN A 189 2.36 1.00 -15.51
N HIS A 190 3.08 1.36 -16.57
CA HIS A 190 4.10 0.58 -17.30
C HIS A 190 3.79 -0.93 -17.50
N PRO A 191 2.63 -1.33 -18.09
CA PRO A 191 2.35 -2.73 -18.35
C PRO A 191 3.46 -3.38 -19.17
N GLY A 192 3.88 -4.58 -18.77
CA GLY A 192 4.98 -5.29 -19.43
C GLY A 192 6.37 -4.88 -18.96
N ASP A 193 6.50 -4.24 -17.80
CA ASP A 193 7.79 -4.09 -17.10
C ASP A 193 8.17 -5.44 -16.46
N TRP A 194 8.92 -6.23 -17.22
CA TRP A 194 9.22 -7.60 -16.88
C TRP A 194 10.35 -7.71 -15.85
N LEU A 195 10.03 -8.18 -14.65
CA LEU A 195 10.99 -8.57 -13.63
C LEU A 195 11.39 -10.04 -13.85
N GLY A 196 12.62 -10.27 -14.29
CA GLY A 196 13.07 -11.56 -14.82
C GLY A 196 12.59 -12.79 -14.04
N LYS A 197 13.03 -12.98 -12.78
CA LYS A 197 12.66 -14.18 -12.00
C LYS A 197 11.14 -14.30 -11.80
N LEU A 198 10.47 -13.20 -11.53
CA LEU A 198 9.03 -13.17 -11.25
C LEU A 198 8.19 -13.55 -12.48
N HIS A 199 8.56 -13.02 -13.66
CA HIS A 199 7.73 -13.09 -14.87
C HIS A 199 8.19 -14.13 -15.89
N ASN A 200 9.33 -14.81 -15.69
CA ASN A 200 9.90 -15.74 -16.66
C ASN A 200 8.91 -16.80 -17.17
N MET A 201 8.01 -17.27 -16.30
CA MET A 201 7.05 -18.33 -16.66
C MET A 201 5.91 -17.81 -17.53
N VAL A 202 5.49 -16.57 -17.33
CA VAL A 202 4.29 -15.99 -17.98
C VAL A 202 4.62 -15.06 -19.14
N GLN A 203 5.80 -14.45 -19.13
CA GLN A 203 6.23 -13.46 -20.14
C GLN A 203 6.09 -13.96 -21.58
N PRO A 204 6.50 -15.18 -21.97
CA PRO A 204 6.38 -15.63 -23.36
C PRO A 204 4.95 -15.62 -23.88
N THR A 205 3.97 -15.91 -23.01
CA THR A 205 2.55 -15.95 -23.36
C THR A 205 1.90 -14.56 -23.27
N LEU A 206 2.27 -13.75 -22.28
CA LEU A 206 1.59 -12.48 -21.99
C LEU A 206 2.18 -11.29 -22.77
N ASP A 207 3.48 -11.31 -23.12
CA ASP A 207 4.13 -10.18 -23.80
C ASP A 207 3.46 -9.81 -25.15
N PRO A 208 3.07 -10.76 -26.02
CA PRO A 208 2.34 -10.41 -27.24
C PRO A 208 0.99 -9.75 -26.99
N LEU A 209 0.29 -10.15 -25.92
CA LEU A 209 -1.01 -9.57 -25.55
C LEU A 209 -0.85 -8.16 -24.99
N ILE A 210 0.19 -7.94 -24.17
CA ILE A 210 0.50 -6.62 -23.64
C ILE A 210 0.88 -5.65 -24.78
N LYS A 211 1.76 -6.06 -25.67
CA LYS A 211 2.12 -5.26 -26.85
C LYS A 211 0.92 -4.89 -27.71
N LYS A 212 0.01 -5.83 -27.92
CA LYS A 212 -1.20 -5.60 -28.69
C LYS A 212 -2.13 -4.57 -28.03
N ASN A 213 -2.30 -4.63 -26.71
CA ASN A 213 -3.29 -3.84 -25.98
C ASN A 213 -2.72 -2.52 -25.44
N TYR A 214 -1.42 -2.43 -25.22
CA TYR A 214 -0.74 -1.30 -24.58
C TYR A 214 0.38 -0.71 -25.48
N LYS A 215 0.14 -0.59 -26.79
CA LYS A 215 1.04 0.07 -27.75
C LYS A 215 2.52 -0.28 -27.55
N ASP A 216 2.85 -1.55 -27.66
CA ASP A 216 4.24 -2.03 -27.56
C ASP A 216 4.86 -1.93 -26.15
N ARG A 217 4.09 -2.09 -25.09
CA ARG A 217 4.43 -2.00 -23.66
C ARG A 217 4.52 -0.57 -23.13
N PHE A 218 4.59 -0.45 -21.83
CA PHE A 218 4.78 0.79 -21.04
C PHE A 218 3.75 1.91 -21.29
N SER A 219 2.79 1.71 -22.19
CA SER A 219 1.73 2.69 -22.38
C SER A 219 0.76 2.60 -21.22
N ALA A 220 0.88 3.55 -20.29
CA ALA A 220 0.00 3.65 -19.15
C ALA A 220 -1.46 3.87 -19.58
N ALA A 221 -2.37 3.40 -18.75
CA ALA A 221 -3.79 3.71 -18.85
C ALA A 221 -4.28 4.35 -17.56
N VAL A 222 -5.07 5.40 -17.70
CA VAL A 222 -5.78 6.05 -16.58
C VAL A 222 -7.25 5.71 -16.71
N GLY A 223 -7.85 5.28 -15.62
CA GLY A 223 -9.24 4.84 -15.63
C GLY A 223 -9.92 4.96 -14.28
N TYR A 224 -11.11 4.42 -14.25
CA TYR A 224 -11.86 4.28 -13.00
C TYR A 224 -12.67 2.98 -13.00
N ILE A 225 -12.86 2.46 -11.80
CA ILE A 225 -13.80 1.39 -11.50
C ILE A 225 -15.03 2.06 -10.90
N THR A 226 -16.21 1.71 -11.39
CA THR A 226 -17.48 2.17 -10.82
C THR A 226 -18.36 0.98 -10.49
N ALA A 227 -19.17 1.13 -9.45
CA ALA A 227 -20.16 0.15 -9.06
C ALA A 227 -21.53 0.81 -8.97
N VAL A 228 -22.56 0.10 -9.34
CA VAL A 228 -23.94 0.57 -9.16
C VAL A 228 -24.20 0.72 -7.67
N PRO A 229 -24.72 1.89 -7.21
CA PRO A 229 -25.08 2.06 -5.81
C PRO A 229 -26.04 0.99 -5.34
N VAL A 230 -25.84 0.50 -4.11
CA VAL A 230 -26.72 -0.50 -3.50
C VAL A 230 -28.16 0.02 -3.49
N GLY A 231 -29.07 -0.70 -4.15
CA GLY A 231 -30.50 -0.32 -4.25
C GLY A 231 -30.98 0.13 -5.63
N ILE A 232 -30.08 0.35 -6.59
CA ILE A 232 -30.49 0.59 -7.98
C ILE A 232 -30.59 -0.76 -8.69
N LYS A 233 -31.82 -1.15 -9.04
CA LYS A 233 -32.02 -2.28 -9.97
C LYS A 233 -31.67 -1.76 -11.37
N MET A 234 -30.70 -2.38 -12.03
CA MET A 234 -30.52 -2.18 -13.46
C MET A 234 -31.73 -2.76 -14.18
N SER A 235 -32.46 -1.93 -14.90
CA SER A 235 -33.56 -2.33 -15.80
C SER A 235 -33.01 -2.90 -17.10
#